data_f81181f5caa4d153c9a917a7f922e570
#
_entry.id   f81181f5caa4d153c9a917a7f922e570
#
_cell.length_a   1.000
_cell.length_b   1.000
_cell.length_c   1.000
_cell.angle_alpha   90.00
_cell.angle_beta   90.00
_cell.angle_gamma   90.00
#
_symmetry.space_group_name_H-M   'P 1'
#
loop_
_entity.id
_entity.type
_entity.pdbx_description
1 polymer ?
#
loop_
_entity_poly.entity_id
_entity_poly.type
_entity_poly.pdbx_seq_one_letter_code
_entity_poly.pdbx_strand_id
1 'polypeptide(L)'
;ALKDAGEKVETRTPVGMGELDRLLGGGVVPGQVVLLAGPPGIGKSTLMIQAAAKLAAKGQFLYISGEESLRQVSARAKRLGLAAETLYLLSETSLAKILATMEQLKPWAIVLDSIQTVSHPSLASSPGSVGQVRECAAELVRAAKARDTVVFLLGHVTKDGGLAGPKVLE
;
A
#
# COMPACT_ATOMS: atom_id res chain seq x y z
N ALA A 1 19.52 -24.76 8.90
CA ALA A 1 20.72 -24.01 8.50
C ALA A 1 20.40 -23.23 7.23
N LEU A 2 21.11 -22.12 6.95
CA LEU A 2 20.95 -21.27 5.74
C LEU A 2 21.02 -22.10 4.42
N LYS A 3 21.63 -23.26 4.44
CA LYS A 3 21.73 -24.18 3.29
C LYS A 3 20.44 -24.94 2.96
N ASP A 4 19.43 -24.94 3.85
CA ASP A 4 18.14 -25.61 3.67
C ASP A 4 17.00 -24.66 3.33
N ALA A 5 17.25 -23.36 3.37
CA ALA A 5 16.37 -22.37 2.73
C ALA A 5 16.60 -22.51 1.23
N GLY A 6 15.84 -23.40 0.60
CA GLY A 6 15.96 -23.65 -0.84
C GLY A 6 15.98 -22.33 -1.59
N GLU A 7 16.86 -22.17 -2.53
CA GLU A 7 16.92 -21.06 -3.49
C GLU A 7 15.60 -21.00 -4.29
N LYS A 8 14.51 -20.57 -3.66
CA LYS A 8 13.42 -19.97 -4.41
C LYS A 8 13.98 -18.67 -4.94
N VAL A 9 14.44 -18.70 -6.18
CA VAL A 9 14.69 -17.48 -6.95
C VAL A 9 13.40 -16.67 -6.85
N GLU A 10 13.38 -15.66 -6.00
CA GLU A 10 12.22 -14.78 -5.85
C GLU A 10 12.04 -14.03 -7.17
N THR A 11 11.06 -14.48 -7.95
CA THR A 11 10.75 -13.84 -9.23
C THR A 11 10.17 -12.47 -8.94
N ARG A 12 10.93 -11.42 -9.27
CA ARG A 12 10.49 -10.04 -9.11
C ARG A 12 9.54 -9.66 -10.25
N THR A 13 8.47 -8.98 -9.89
CA THR A 13 7.50 -8.42 -10.84
C THR A 13 7.80 -6.94 -11.02
N PRO A 14 8.28 -6.50 -12.20
CA PRO A 14 8.52 -5.08 -12.45
C PRO A 14 7.22 -4.28 -12.36
N VAL A 15 7.29 -3.09 -11.76
CA VAL A 15 6.19 -2.12 -11.72
C VAL A 15 5.98 -1.50 -13.11
N GLY A 16 7.03 -1.47 -13.91
CA GLY A 16 7.03 -0.82 -15.22
C GLY A 16 7.27 0.71 -15.13
N MET A 17 7.92 1.14 -14.05
CA MET A 17 8.37 2.50 -13.82
C MET A 17 9.86 2.45 -13.43
N GLY A 18 10.75 2.82 -14.37
CA GLY A 18 12.18 2.55 -14.27
C GLY A 18 12.84 2.96 -12.96
N GLU A 19 12.57 4.16 -12.45
CA GLU A 19 13.14 4.62 -11.17
C GLU A 19 12.57 3.81 -9.99
N LEU A 20 11.27 3.50 -9.99
CA LEU A 20 10.66 2.70 -8.93
C LEU A 20 11.18 1.26 -8.98
N ASP A 21 11.30 0.68 -10.17
CA ASP A 21 11.88 -0.66 -10.35
C ASP A 21 13.33 -0.71 -9.87
N ARG A 22 14.12 0.33 -10.17
CA ARG A 22 15.50 0.44 -9.70
C ARG A 22 15.59 0.49 -8.17
N LEU A 23 14.72 1.27 -7.52
CA LEU A 23 14.66 1.36 -6.05
C LEU A 23 14.20 0.04 -5.42
N LEU A 24 13.32 -0.71 -6.09
CA LEU A 24 12.82 -2.00 -5.64
C LEU A 24 13.72 -3.18 -6.03
N GLY A 25 14.90 -2.91 -6.59
CA GLY A 25 15.83 -3.98 -7.01
C GLY A 25 15.32 -4.82 -8.18
N GLY A 26 14.56 -4.21 -9.10
CA GLY A 26 14.00 -4.83 -10.30
C GLY A 26 12.51 -5.15 -10.23
N GLY A 27 11.84 -4.80 -9.15
CA GLY A 27 10.42 -5.00 -8.98
C GLY A 27 10.02 -5.52 -7.61
N VAL A 28 8.76 -5.87 -7.45
CA VAL A 28 8.20 -6.38 -6.19
C VAL A 28 8.19 -7.91 -6.14
N VAL A 29 8.22 -8.44 -4.91
CA VAL A 29 8.09 -9.88 -4.64
C VAL A 29 6.81 -10.17 -3.85
N PRO A 30 6.24 -11.39 -3.92
CA PRO A 30 5.05 -11.77 -3.17
C PRO A 30 5.22 -11.52 -1.66
N GLY A 31 4.20 -10.97 -1.01
CA GLY A 31 4.20 -10.67 0.42
C GLY A 31 5.10 -9.49 0.84
N GLN A 32 5.69 -8.77 -0.10
CA GLN A 32 6.52 -7.59 0.18
C GLN A 32 5.66 -6.43 0.68
N VAL A 33 6.16 -5.72 1.68
CA VAL A 33 5.58 -4.45 2.13
C VAL A 33 6.55 -3.32 1.82
N VAL A 34 6.08 -2.33 1.10
CA VAL A 34 6.84 -1.13 0.68
C VAL A 34 6.24 0.09 1.35
N LEU A 35 7.01 0.80 2.14
CA LEU A 35 6.61 2.08 2.69
C LEU A 35 7.07 3.23 1.79
N LEU A 36 6.13 4.05 1.33
CA LEU A 36 6.39 5.28 0.61
C LEU A 36 6.04 6.47 1.52
N ALA A 37 7.04 7.04 2.15
CA ALA A 37 6.89 8.16 3.08
C ALA A 37 7.35 9.48 2.46
N GLY A 38 6.68 10.57 2.81
CA GLY A 38 7.05 11.92 2.34
C GLY A 38 6.02 12.97 2.74
N PRO A 39 6.35 14.27 2.60
CA PRO A 39 5.43 15.34 2.95
C PRO A 39 4.14 15.30 2.11
N PRO A 40 3.03 15.84 2.63
CA PRO A 40 1.80 16.02 1.87
C PRO A 40 2.07 16.81 0.56
N GLY A 41 1.36 16.46 -0.51
CA GLY A 41 1.44 17.20 -1.78
C GLY A 41 2.65 16.88 -2.66
N ILE A 42 3.62 16.05 -2.22
CA ILE A 42 4.81 15.71 -3.02
C ILE A 42 4.53 14.77 -4.22
N GLY A 43 3.31 14.27 -4.33
CA GLY A 43 2.95 13.42 -5.46
C GLY A 43 2.87 11.92 -5.19
N LYS A 44 2.97 11.47 -3.92
CA LYS A 44 2.91 10.04 -3.55
C LYS A 44 1.68 9.32 -4.13
N SER A 45 0.49 9.86 -3.90
CA SER A 45 -0.78 9.29 -4.40
C SER A 45 -0.85 9.28 -5.93
N THR A 46 -0.28 10.31 -6.58
CA THR A 46 -0.18 10.39 -8.05
C THR A 46 0.77 9.33 -8.61
N LEU A 47 1.91 9.14 -7.97
CA LEU A 47 2.86 8.08 -8.32
C LEU A 47 2.21 6.70 -8.16
N MET A 48 1.55 6.48 -7.02
CA MET A 48 1.01 5.17 -6.70
C MET A 48 -0.23 4.78 -7.51
N ILE A 49 -1.08 5.72 -7.92
CA ILE A 49 -2.18 5.38 -8.84
C ILE A 49 -1.67 4.99 -10.23
N GLN A 50 -0.57 5.59 -10.70
CA GLN A 50 0.08 5.20 -11.95
C GLN A 50 0.73 3.80 -11.84
N ALA A 51 1.45 3.55 -10.74
CA ALA A 51 2.01 2.23 -10.45
C ALA A 51 0.91 1.16 -10.35
N ALA A 52 -0.18 1.46 -9.62
CA ALA A 52 -1.32 0.56 -9.47
C ALA A 52 -1.97 0.20 -10.81
N ALA A 53 -2.16 1.18 -11.70
CA ALA A 53 -2.72 0.93 -13.03
C ALA A 53 -1.83 0.02 -13.89
N LYS A 54 -0.50 0.19 -13.80
CA LYS A 54 0.45 -0.69 -14.50
C LYS A 54 0.47 -2.11 -13.90
N LEU A 55 0.51 -2.20 -12.59
CA LEU A 55 0.54 -3.47 -11.87
C LEU A 55 -0.79 -4.23 -11.99
N ALA A 56 -1.91 -3.54 -12.13
CA ALA A 56 -3.22 -4.15 -12.37
C ALA A 56 -3.25 -5.03 -13.62
N ALA A 57 -2.40 -4.79 -14.61
CA ALA A 57 -2.24 -5.68 -15.77
C ALA A 57 -1.76 -7.10 -15.39
N LYS A 58 -1.24 -7.29 -14.18
CA LYS A 58 -0.76 -8.60 -13.69
C LYS A 58 -1.82 -9.37 -12.90
N GLY A 59 -2.90 -8.72 -12.49
CA GLY A 59 -3.98 -9.32 -11.71
C GLY A 59 -4.78 -8.29 -10.92
N GLN A 60 -5.68 -8.75 -10.09
CA GLN A 60 -6.53 -7.87 -9.28
C GLN A 60 -5.69 -7.01 -8.34
N PHE A 61 -5.84 -5.71 -8.47
CA PHE A 61 -5.15 -4.70 -7.66
C PHE A 61 -6.17 -3.86 -6.89
N LEU A 62 -5.96 -3.64 -5.61
CA LEU A 62 -6.87 -2.84 -4.78
C LEU A 62 -6.18 -1.54 -4.32
N TYR A 63 -6.72 -0.39 -4.74
CA TYR A 63 -6.31 0.92 -4.26
C TYR A 63 -7.28 1.40 -3.19
N ILE A 64 -6.79 1.55 -1.96
CA ILE A 64 -7.56 1.95 -0.79
C ILE A 64 -7.20 3.40 -0.48
N SER A 65 -8.20 4.27 -0.47
CA SER A 65 -8.03 5.67 -0.08
C SER A 65 -8.79 5.95 1.21
N GLY A 66 -8.07 6.45 2.22
CA GLY A 66 -8.65 6.97 3.46
C GLY A 66 -8.80 8.49 3.47
N GLU A 67 -8.19 9.19 2.50
CA GLU A 67 -8.19 10.66 2.43
C GLU A 67 -9.11 11.19 1.36
N GLU A 68 -9.19 10.53 0.22
CA GLU A 68 -9.95 10.98 -0.94
C GLU A 68 -11.15 10.07 -1.22
N SER A 69 -12.23 10.67 -1.68
CA SER A 69 -13.40 9.93 -2.17
C SER A 69 -13.07 9.18 -3.47
N LEU A 70 -13.84 8.12 -3.77
CA LEU A 70 -13.71 7.37 -5.02
C LEU A 70 -13.81 8.27 -6.26
N ARG A 71 -14.65 9.33 -6.21
CA ARG A 71 -14.79 10.30 -7.31
C ARG A 71 -13.49 11.05 -7.56
N GLN A 72 -12.80 11.48 -6.51
CA GLN A 72 -11.52 12.21 -6.61
C GLN A 72 -10.41 11.30 -7.15
N VAL A 73 -10.29 10.07 -6.63
CA VAL A 73 -9.32 9.09 -7.13
C VAL A 73 -9.59 8.76 -8.60
N SER A 74 -10.86 8.50 -8.97
CA SER A 74 -11.26 8.22 -10.35
C SER A 74 -10.99 9.41 -11.29
N ALA A 75 -11.28 10.64 -10.85
CA ALA A 75 -11.02 11.84 -11.64
C ALA A 75 -9.50 12.03 -11.87
N ARG A 76 -8.68 11.73 -10.87
CA ARG A 76 -7.22 11.74 -10.99
C ARG A 76 -6.76 10.70 -12.01
N ALA A 77 -7.22 9.46 -11.91
CA ALA A 77 -6.90 8.39 -12.84
C ALA A 77 -7.25 8.76 -14.28
N LYS A 78 -8.45 9.29 -14.51
CA LYS A 78 -8.89 9.76 -15.82
C LYS A 78 -8.01 10.87 -16.38
N ARG A 79 -7.66 11.88 -15.56
CA ARG A 79 -6.77 12.98 -15.97
C ARG A 79 -5.37 12.49 -16.36
N LEU A 80 -4.92 11.40 -15.78
CA LEU A 80 -3.65 10.76 -16.11
C LEU A 80 -3.74 9.76 -17.28
N GLY A 81 -4.93 9.61 -17.88
CA GLY A 81 -5.16 8.67 -18.97
C GLY A 81 -5.06 7.20 -18.55
N LEU A 82 -5.27 6.90 -17.24
CA LEU A 82 -5.17 5.55 -16.74
C LEU A 82 -6.48 4.79 -16.92
N ALA A 83 -6.38 3.58 -17.48
CA ALA A 83 -7.47 2.63 -17.60
C ALA A 83 -6.95 1.25 -17.23
N ALA A 84 -7.60 0.59 -16.27
CA ALA A 84 -7.26 -0.78 -15.86
C ALA A 84 -8.50 -1.47 -15.31
N GLU A 85 -8.95 -2.53 -15.98
CA GLU A 85 -10.18 -3.27 -15.63
C GLU A 85 -10.06 -4.01 -14.30
N THR A 86 -8.84 -4.37 -13.91
CA THR A 86 -8.52 -5.12 -12.69
C THR A 86 -8.05 -4.22 -11.55
N LEU A 87 -8.15 -2.90 -11.70
CA LEU A 87 -7.87 -1.93 -10.64
C LEU A 87 -9.17 -1.58 -9.90
N TYR A 88 -9.31 -2.07 -8.69
CA TYR A 88 -10.43 -1.80 -7.80
C TYR A 88 -10.10 -0.62 -6.88
N LEU A 89 -11.09 0.25 -6.65
CA LEU A 89 -10.96 1.39 -5.76
C LEU A 89 -11.86 1.20 -4.54
N LEU A 90 -11.32 1.44 -3.36
CA LEU A 90 -12.04 1.39 -2.09
C LEU A 90 -11.79 2.69 -1.30
N SER A 91 -12.85 3.32 -0.82
CA SER A 91 -12.75 4.43 0.14
C SER A 91 -13.16 3.89 1.51
N GLU A 92 -12.17 3.62 2.37
CA GLU A 92 -12.39 3.02 3.68
C GLU A 92 -11.22 3.34 4.63
N THR A 93 -11.55 3.52 5.91
CA THR A 93 -10.60 3.77 6.99
C THR A 93 -10.64 2.72 8.09
N SER A 94 -11.64 1.85 8.12
CA SER A 94 -11.70 0.75 9.07
C SER A 94 -10.78 -0.40 8.65
N LEU A 95 -9.76 -0.71 9.47
CA LEU A 95 -8.86 -1.83 9.22
C LEU A 95 -9.62 -3.15 9.03
N ALA A 96 -10.62 -3.41 9.87
CA ALA A 96 -11.42 -4.64 9.80
C ALA A 96 -12.10 -4.81 8.43
N LYS A 97 -12.68 -3.72 7.89
CA LYS A 97 -13.32 -3.75 6.57
C LYS A 97 -12.30 -3.87 5.43
N ILE A 98 -11.14 -3.22 5.57
CA ILE A 98 -10.03 -3.35 4.62
C ILE A 98 -9.59 -4.81 4.53
N LEU A 99 -9.33 -5.45 5.68
CA LEU A 99 -8.91 -6.85 5.73
C LEU A 99 -9.99 -7.81 5.19
N ALA A 100 -11.27 -7.54 5.50
CA ALA A 100 -12.39 -8.31 4.94
C ALA A 100 -12.47 -8.19 3.41
N THR A 101 -12.25 -6.99 2.86
CA THR A 101 -12.21 -6.78 1.41
C THR A 101 -11.02 -7.49 0.77
N MET A 102 -9.86 -7.47 1.42
CA MET A 102 -8.68 -8.24 0.95
C MET A 102 -8.96 -9.76 0.94
N GLU A 103 -9.71 -10.27 1.92
CA GLU A 103 -10.09 -11.69 1.98
C GLU A 103 -11.04 -12.09 0.84
N GLN A 104 -12.00 -11.22 0.53
CA GLN A 104 -13.00 -11.47 -0.51
C GLN A 104 -12.42 -11.31 -1.93
N LEU A 105 -11.69 -10.21 -2.16
CA LEU A 105 -11.14 -9.88 -3.48
C LEU A 105 -9.87 -10.68 -3.80
N LYS A 106 -9.10 -11.06 -2.78
CA LYS A 106 -7.80 -11.73 -2.90
C LYS A 106 -6.86 -11.02 -3.89
N PRO A 107 -6.65 -9.70 -3.71
CA PRO A 107 -5.80 -8.97 -4.62
C PRO A 107 -4.35 -9.43 -4.47
N TRP A 108 -3.61 -9.51 -5.59
CA TRP A 108 -2.19 -9.82 -5.52
C TRP A 108 -1.35 -8.65 -5.01
N ALA A 109 -1.87 -7.42 -5.15
CA ALA A 109 -1.22 -6.21 -4.63
C ALA A 109 -2.26 -5.18 -4.19
N ILE A 110 -1.91 -4.36 -3.19
CA ILE A 110 -2.71 -3.25 -2.70
C ILE A 110 -1.88 -1.98 -2.51
N VAL A 111 -2.54 -0.83 -2.59
CA VAL A 111 -2.07 0.46 -2.06
C VAL A 111 -2.98 0.88 -0.92
N LEU A 112 -2.43 1.37 0.18
CA LEU A 112 -3.14 2.06 1.24
C LEU A 112 -2.68 3.52 1.34
N ASP A 113 -3.56 4.45 1.04
CA ASP A 113 -3.31 5.91 0.99
C ASP A 113 -4.26 6.65 1.95
N SER A 114 -3.86 6.95 3.16
CA SER A 114 -2.60 6.69 3.85
C SER A 114 -2.80 5.86 5.12
N ILE A 115 -1.71 5.31 5.67
CA ILE A 115 -1.77 4.53 6.93
C ILE A 115 -2.28 5.36 8.11
N GLN A 116 -2.08 6.68 8.10
CA GLN A 116 -2.52 7.57 9.18
C GLN A 116 -4.04 7.72 9.27
N THR A 117 -4.77 7.41 8.22
CA THR A 117 -6.23 7.51 8.21
C THR A 117 -6.92 6.27 8.73
N VAL A 118 -6.19 5.16 8.83
CA VAL A 118 -6.76 3.86 9.21
C VAL A 118 -6.93 3.75 10.71
N SER A 119 -8.05 3.17 11.13
CA SER A 119 -8.37 2.91 12.52
C SER A 119 -8.49 1.42 12.81
N HIS A 120 -7.86 1.01 13.91
CA HIS A 120 -8.00 -0.33 14.49
C HIS A 120 -9.18 -0.35 15.46
N PRO A 121 -10.13 -1.29 15.34
CA PRO A 121 -11.38 -1.26 16.13
C PRO A 121 -11.16 -1.44 17.64
N SER A 122 -10.09 -2.11 18.05
CA SER A 122 -9.80 -2.36 19.47
C SER A 122 -9.04 -1.23 20.17
N LEU A 123 -8.69 -0.15 19.46
CA LEU A 123 -7.94 0.95 20.02
C LEU A 123 -8.82 2.20 20.17
N ALA A 124 -8.88 2.76 21.38
CA ALA A 124 -9.64 3.97 21.64
C ALA A 124 -8.95 5.27 21.17
N SER A 125 -7.67 5.19 20.78
CA SER A 125 -6.91 6.35 20.31
C SER A 125 -7.34 6.77 18.90
N SER A 126 -7.17 8.06 18.59
CA SER A 126 -7.55 8.60 17.28
C SER A 126 -6.71 8.02 16.13
N PRO A 127 -7.26 7.92 14.91
CA PRO A 127 -6.48 7.62 13.70
C PRO A 127 -5.27 8.56 13.58
N GLY A 128 -4.16 8.06 13.06
CA GLY A 128 -2.91 8.80 12.95
C GLY A 128 -2.08 8.88 14.24
N SER A 129 -2.63 8.45 15.38
CA SER A 129 -1.82 8.30 16.59
C SER A 129 -0.81 7.17 16.43
N VAL A 130 0.26 7.25 17.21
CA VAL A 130 1.37 6.30 17.25
C VAL A 130 0.88 4.85 17.37
N GLY A 131 -0.02 4.59 18.32
CA GLY A 131 -0.56 3.25 18.56
C GLY A 131 -1.39 2.74 17.39
N GLN A 132 -2.26 3.59 16.83
CA GLN A 132 -3.09 3.23 15.68
C GLN A 132 -2.24 2.88 14.45
N VAL A 133 -1.29 3.74 14.08
CA VAL A 133 -0.43 3.51 12.91
C VAL A 133 0.37 2.23 13.08
N ARG A 134 0.93 1.99 14.27
CA ARG A 134 1.71 0.79 14.57
C ARG A 134 0.89 -0.48 14.44
N GLU A 135 -0.26 -0.56 15.10
CA GLU A 135 -1.06 -1.78 15.10
C GLU A 135 -1.69 -2.04 13.72
N CYS A 136 -2.20 -0.99 13.05
CA CYS A 136 -2.72 -1.13 11.69
C CYS A 136 -1.63 -1.63 10.71
N ALA A 137 -0.43 -1.06 10.77
CA ALA A 137 0.67 -1.50 9.92
C ALA A 137 1.09 -2.95 10.23
N ALA A 138 1.18 -3.32 11.53
CA ALA A 138 1.54 -4.67 11.92
C ALA A 138 0.54 -5.72 11.42
N GLU A 139 -0.77 -5.43 11.48
CA GLU A 139 -1.79 -6.34 10.95
C GLU A 139 -1.75 -6.44 9.42
N LEU A 140 -1.55 -5.31 8.73
CA LEU A 140 -1.41 -5.32 7.27
C LEU A 140 -0.18 -6.11 6.83
N VAL A 141 0.95 -5.98 7.55
CA VAL A 141 2.17 -6.78 7.28
C VAL A 141 1.88 -8.28 7.48
N ARG A 142 1.19 -8.66 8.56
CA ARG A 142 0.79 -10.05 8.79
C ARG A 142 -0.10 -10.57 7.67
N ALA A 143 -1.11 -9.77 7.27
CA ALA A 143 -2.02 -10.14 6.19
C ALA A 143 -1.31 -10.26 4.84
N ALA A 144 -0.39 -9.35 4.52
CA ALA A 144 0.43 -9.37 3.31
C ALA A 144 1.22 -10.67 3.20
N LYS A 145 1.97 -11.02 4.25
CA LYS A 145 2.80 -12.23 4.30
C LYS A 145 1.98 -13.53 4.24
N ALA A 146 0.84 -13.56 4.93
CA ALA A 146 -0.02 -14.76 4.95
C ALA A 146 -0.68 -15.05 3.60
N ARG A 147 -0.80 -14.05 2.72
CA ARG A 147 -1.51 -14.14 1.43
C ARG A 147 -0.63 -13.93 0.21
N ASP A 148 0.67 -13.76 0.43
CA ASP A 148 1.62 -13.35 -0.64
C ASP A 148 1.19 -12.07 -1.38
N THR A 149 0.41 -11.20 -0.71
CA THR A 149 -0.06 -9.93 -1.27
C THR A 149 1.03 -8.87 -1.13
N VAL A 150 1.36 -8.17 -2.21
CA VAL A 150 2.23 -7.00 -2.16
C VAL A 150 1.47 -5.81 -1.57
N VAL A 151 2.05 -5.11 -0.60
CA VAL A 151 1.42 -3.96 0.06
C VAL A 151 2.29 -2.72 -0.09
N PHE A 152 1.71 -1.67 -0.69
CA PHE A 152 2.30 -0.33 -0.67
C PHE A 152 1.58 0.51 0.38
N LEU A 153 2.30 0.92 1.42
CA LEU A 153 1.81 1.82 2.45
C LEU A 153 2.28 3.24 2.17
N LEU A 154 1.34 4.17 2.01
CA LEU A 154 1.66 5.58 1.95
C LEU A 154 1.63 6.16 3.35
N GLY A 155 2.66 6.95 3.67
CA GLY A 155 2.79 7.65 4.94
C GLY A 155 3.15 9.12 4.76
N HIS A 156 2.71 9.95 5.71
CA HIS A 156 3.11 11.35 5.81
C HIS A 156 4.25 11.49 6.81
N VAL A 157 5.28 12.26 6.44
CA VAL A 157 6.33 12.67 7.37
C VAL A 157 6.02 14.06 7.92
N THR A 158 6.42 14.31 9.16
CA THR A 158 6.38 15.65 9.76
C THR A 158 7.44 16.55 9.12
N LYS A 159 7.35 17.86 9.34
CA LYS A 159 8.36 18.84 8.88
C LYS A 159 9.78 18.55 9.40
N ASP A 160 9.88 17.83 10.51
CA ASP A 160 11.15 17.45 11.15
C ASP A 160 11.69 16.10 10.61
N GLY A 161 11.10 15.55 9.54
CA GLY A 161 11.57 14.34 8.86
C GLY A 161 11.17 13.03 9.56
N GLY A 162 10.46 13.08 10.69
CA GLY A 162 9.87 11.90 11.31
C GLY A 162 8.60 11.47 10.55
N LEU A 163 8.32 10.17 10.46
CA LEU A 163 6.98 9.74 10.10
C LEU A 163 5.99 10.43 11.04
N ALA A 164 4.92 11.01 10.51
CA ALA A 164 3.79 11.49 11.31
C ALA A 164 3.16 10.28 12.01
N GLY A 165 3.57 10.04 13.23
CA GLY A 165 3.49 8.79 13.96
C GLY A 165 4.92 8.30 14.27
N PRO A 166 5.12 7.29 15.09
CA PRO A 166 6.45 6.93 15.56
C PRO A 166 7.35 6.37 14.46
N LYS A 167 8.65 6.38 14.71
CA LYS A 167 9.70 5.60 14.04
C LYS A 167 9.48 4.06 14.13
N VAL A 168 8.32 3.58 13.77
CA VAL A 168 7.93 2.16 13.94
C VAL A 168 7.95 1.42 12.60
N LEU A 169 8.11 2.16 11.50
CA LEU A 169 8.10 1.63 10.15
C LEU A 169 9.46 1.78 9.43
N GLU A 170 10.51 2.17 10.17
CA GLU A 170 11.91 2.16 9.68
C GLU A 170 12.56 0.80 9.83
#